data_79bb66ad073c338d78c27a81fbb6a734
#
_entry.id   79bb66ad073c338d78c27a81fbb6a734
#
_cell.length_a   1.000
_cell.length_b   1.000
_cell.length_c   1.000
_cell.angle_alpha   90.00
_cell.angle_beta   90.00
_cell.angle_gamma   90.00
#
_symmetry.space_group_name_H-M   'P 1'
#
loop_
_entity.id
_entity.type
_entity.pdbx_description
1 polymer ?
#
loop_
_entity_poly.entity_id
_entity_poly.type
_entity_poly.pdbx_seq_one_letter_code
_entity_poly.pdbx_strand_id
1 'polypeptide(L)'
;AGSAILMGGQHLSTARMLSFSRSQESLADQTAIRLLKRNGFSLQGLINIFSEIQRNEKLRKINPYFLSHPLSTERIRKIKINLENQKIKKYEKLNGRFKLAKAKLNGFFLKKEQLDYLYPKSINLESLYAHALHNYRVGKIEVAMKYIDQCIKKDNKNPYFHELKGQMYYESGNFQNAIKSFFILILRNAQAIPNFL
;
A
#
# COMPACT_ATOMS: atom_id res chain seq x y z
N ALA A 1 -7.32 -17.49 49.00
CA ALA A 1 -6.42 -18.40 48.22
C ALA A 1 -6.95 -18.68 46.82
N GLY A 2 -8.27 -18.88 46.60
CA GLY A 2 -8.83 -19.20 45.28
C GLY A 2 -8.66 -18.10 44.17
N SER A 3 -8.77 -16.82 44.51
CA SER A 3 -8.61 -15.70 43.58
C SER A 3 -7.16 -15.57 43.04
N ALA A 4 -6.18 -15.85 43.88
CA ALA A 4 -4.77 -15.81 43.49
C ALA A 4 -4.40 -16.93 42.49
N ILE A 5 -5.02 -18.12 42.66
CA ILE A 5 -4.83 -19.23 41.73
C ILE A 5 -5.51 -18.98 40.38
N LEU A 6 -6.69 -18.38 40.36
CA LEU A 6 -7.39 -17.98 39.14
C LEU A 6 -6.62 -16.88 38.37
N MET A 7 -6.14 -15.85 39.07
CA MET A 7 -5.32 -14.80 38.45
C MET A 7 -3.98 -15.33 37.94
N GLY A 8 -3.32 -16.23 38.68
CA GLY A 8 -2.08 -16.88 38.25
C GLY A 8 -2.29 -17.76 37.02
N GLY A 9 -3.39 -18.50 36.94
CA GLY A 9 -3.75 -19.31 35.76
C GLY A 9 -4.01 -18.48 34.51
N GLN A 10 -4.70 -17.34 34.64
CA GLN A 10 -4.92 -16.41 33.52
C GLN A 10 -3.62 -15.79 33.02
N HIS A 11 -2.73 -15.38 33.92
CA HIS A 11 -1.42 -14.85 33.53
C HIS A 11 -0.56 -15.87 32.80
N LEU A 12 -0.55 -17.14 33.22
CA LEU A 12 0.19 -18.21 32.56
C LEU A 12 -0.40 -18.54 31.18
N SER A 13 -1.71 -18.59 31.03
CA SER A 13 -2.35 -18.83 29.74
C SER A 13 -2.09 -17.70 28.76
N THR A 14 -2.18 -16.45 29.21
CA THR A 14 -1.85 -15.26 28.42
C THR A 14 -0.37 -15.24 27.99
N ALA A 15 0.55 -15.56 28.90
CA ALA A 15 1.98 -15.64 28.60
C ALA A 15 2.30 -16.73 27.57
N ARG A 16 1.65 -17.90 27.67
CA ARG A 16 1.80 -18.97 26.66
C ARG A 16 1.24 -18.56 25.29
N MET A 17 0.08 -17.92 25.26
CA MET A 17 -0.52 -17.43 24.02
C MET A 17 0.35 -16.38 23.33
N LEU A 18 0.93 -15.43 24.10
CA LEU A 18 1.86 -14.43 23.59
C LEU A 18 3.20 -15.04 23.14
N SER A 19 3.69 -16.08 23.81
CA SER A 19 4.88 -16.82 23.39
C SER A 19 4.64 -17.55 22.07
N PHE A 20 3.50 -18.19 21.91
CA PHE A 20 3.08 -18.82 20.65
C PHE A 20 2.98 -17.79 19.53
N SER A 21 2.34 -16.64 19.78
CA SER A 21 2.27 -15.53 18.83
C SER A 21 3.66 -15.06 18.36
N ARG A 22 4.62 -14.89 19.28
CA ARG A 22 6.01 -14.52 18.93
C ARG A 22 6.72 -15.56 18.08
N SER A 23 6.47 -16.86 18.29
CA SER A 23 7.00 -17.91 17.43
C SER A 23 6.43 -17.82 16.02
N GLN A 24 5.14 -17.59 15.89
CA GLN A 24 4.48 -17.39 14.59
C GLN A 24 5.03 -16.16 13.86
N GLU A 25 5.23 -15.04 14.57
CA GLU A 25 5.87 -13.84 13.99
C GLU A 25 7.28 -14.14 13.49
N SER A 26 8.09 -14.87 14.27
CA SER A 26 9.45 -15.24 13.85
C SER A 26 9.44 -16.12 12.59
N LEU A 27 8.50 -17.06 12.49
CA LEU A 27 8.35 -17.93 11.32
C LEU A 27 7.87 -17.11 10.09
N ALA A 28 6.93 -16.18 10.29
CA ALA A 28 6.47 -15.29 9.25
C ALA A 28 7.61 -14.39 8.72
N ASP A 29 8.43 -13.81 9.62
CA ASP A 29 9.59 -13.01 9.23
C ASP A 29 10.60 -13.81 8.41
N GLN A 30 10.95 -15.02 8.86
CA GLN A 30 11.88 -15.89 8.13
C GLN A 30 11.34 -16.26 6.74
N THR A 31 10.04 -16.51 6.67
CA THR A 31 9.38 -16.83 5.40
C THR A 31 9.38 -15.61 4.47
N ALA A 32 9.07 -14.42 4.98
CA ALA A 32 9.12 -13.18 4.23
C ALA A 32 10.54 -12.89 3.71
N ILE A 33 11.56 -13.02 4.57
CA ILE A 33 12.97 -12.86 4.19
C ILE A 33 13.32 -13.82 3.04
N ARG A 34 12.98 -15.10 3.19
CA ARG A 34 13.27 -16.13 2.18
C ARG A 34 12.59 -15.82 0.84
N LEU A 35 11.30 -15.48 0.87
CA LEU A 35 10.53 -15.17 -0.34
C LEU A 35 11.04 -13.92 -1.04
N LEU A 36 11.33 -12.85 -0.31
CA LEU A 36 11.87 -11.61 -0.87
C LEU A 36 13.26 -11.85 -1.50
N LYS A 37 14.16 -12.55 -0.79
CA LYS A 37 15.49 -12.89 -1.32
C LYS A 37 15.41 -13.77 -2.58
N ARG A 38 14.59 -14.82 -2.56
CA ARG A 38 14.40 -15.74 -3.69
C ARG A 38 13.91 -15.00 -4.95
N ASN A 39 13.04 -14.02 -4.77
CA ASN A 39 12.51 -13.24 -5.88
C ASN A 39 13.37 -12.01 -6.22
N GLY A 40 14.44 -11.73 -5.48
CA GLY A 40 15.33 -10.58 -5.72
C GLY A 40 14.74 -9.24 -5.28
N PHE A 41 13.75 -9.23 -4.39
CA PHE A 41 13.25 -8.01 -3.76
C PHE A 41 14.14 -7.57 -2.61
N SER A 42 14.35 -6.25 -2.47
CA SER A 42 15.12 -5.69 -1.36
C SER A 42 14.42 -5.89 -0.01
N LEU A 43 15.16 -6.33 1.00
CA LEU A 43 14.71 -6.37 2.39
C LEU A 43 14.62 -4.98 3.03
N GLN A 44 15.22 -3.95 2.40
CA GLN A 44 15.20 -2.58 2.94
C GLN A 44 13.77 -2.05 3.13
N GLY A 45 12.85 -2.39 2.21
CA GLY A 45 11.43 -2.02 2.34
C GLY A 45 10.79 -2.59 3.61
N LEU A 46 11.08 -3.85 3.94
CA LEU A 46 10.59 -4.49 5.16
C LEU A 46 11.17 -3.83 6.42
N ILE A 47 12.47 -3.53 6.42
CA ILE A 47 13.14 -2.80 7.50
C ILE A 47 12.48 -1.44 7.71
N ASN A 48 12.23 -0.68 6.64
CA ASN A 48 11.63 0.64 6.72
C ASN A 48 10.24 0.60 7.34
N ILE A 49 9.38 -0.32 6.90
CA ILE A 49 8.02 -0.50 7.44
C ILE A 49 8.09 -0.88 8.92
N PHE A 50 8.92 -1.85 9.29
CA PHE A 50 9.05 -2.30 10.68
C PHE A 50 9.59 -1.19 11.59
N SER A 51 10.55 -0.41 11.11
CA SER A 51 11.10 0.73 11.86
C SER A 51 10.04 1.82 12.07
N GLU A 52 9.20 2.07 11.08
CA GLU A 52 8.11 3.04 11.18
C GLU A 52 7.03 2.60 12.18
N ILE A 53 6.62 1.33 12.13
CA ILE A 53 5.64 0.78 13.07
C ILE A 53 6.21 0.81 14.50
N GLN A 54 7.48 0.39 14.69
CA GLN A 54 8.15 0.45 16.00
C GLN A 54 8.21 1.88 16.56
N ARG A 55 8.49 2.87 15.69
CA ARG A 55 8.47 4.29 16.09
C ARG A 55 7.09 4.72 16.59
N ASN A 56 6.04 4.32 15.86
CA ASN A 56 4.66 4.65 16.22
C ASN A 56 4.20 3.95 17.51
N GLU A 57 4.62 2.70 17.75
CA GLU A 57 4.37 1.98 19.00
C GLU A 57 5.00 2.70 20.20
N LYS A 58 6.26 3.14 20.06
CA LYS A 58 6.98 3.90 21.09
C LYS A 58 6.31 5.24 21.39
N LEU A 59 5.88 5.97 20.37
CA LEU A 59 5.19 7.25 20.54
C LEU A 59 3.86 7.10 21.29
N ARG A 60 3.13 6.01 21.08
CA ARG A 60 1.88 5.69 21.77
C ARG A 60 2.07 5.16 23.18
N LYS A 61 3.32 4.96 23.63
CA LYS A 61 3.66 4.38 24.95
C LYS A 61 2.98 3.03 25.23
N ILE A 62 2.70 2.26 24.17
CA ILE A 62 2.09 0.94 24.31
C ILE A 62 3.15 -0.02 24.83
N ASN A 63 2.84 -0.75 25.91
CA ASN A 63 3.74 -1.78 26.41
C ASN A 63 3.77 -2.95 25.41
N PRO A 64 4.94 -3.28 24.82
CA PRO A 64 5.06 -4.36 23.81
C PRO A 64 4.61 -5.73 24.32
N TYR A 65 4.60 -5.93 25.64
CA TYR A 65 4.17 -7.20 26.25
C TYR A 65 2.70 -7.48 26.01
N PHE A 66 1.86 -6.46 25.89
CA PHE A 66 0.43 -6.59 25.65
C PHE A 66 0.05 -6.55 24.17
N LEU A 67 1.01 -6.38 23.28
CA LEU A 67 0.76 -6.44 21.84
C LEU A 67 0.77 -7.89 21.34
N SER A 68 -0.21 -8.24 20.54
CA SER A 68 -0.26 -9.56 19.88
C SER A 68 0.88 -9.73 18.86
N HIS A 69 1.33 -8.62 18.24
CA HIS A 69 2.34 -8.58 17.19
C HIS A 69 3.43 -7.54 17.49
N PRO A 70 4.22 -7.67 18.59
CA PRO A 70 5.18 -6.65 18.95
C PRO A 70 6.34 -6.58 17.96
N LEU A 71 6.62 -5.37 17.47
CA LEU A 71 7.80 -5.13 16.65
C LEU A 71 9.03 -4.92 17.54
N SER A 72 9.71 -6.01 17.84
CA SER A 72 10.93 -5.98 18.64
C SER A 72 12.14 -5.51 17.81
N THR A 73 13.07 -4.84 18.47
CA THR A 73 14.38 -4.49 17.89
C THR A 73 15.08 -5.73 17.34
N GLU A 74 14.88 -6.89 17.97
CA GLU A 74 15.43 -8.16 17.53
C GLU A 74 14.92 -8.62 16.18
N ARG A 75 13.62 -8.44 15.87
CA ARG A 75 13.05 -8.74 14.54
C ARG A 75 13.71 -7.90 13.47
N ILE A 76 13.83 -6.58 13.69
CA ILE A 76 14.51 -5.67 12.76
C ILE A 76 15.99 -6.06 12.58
N ARG A 77 16.70 -6.41 13.68
CA ARG A 77 18.09 -6.84 13.63
C ARG A 77 18.28 -8.10 12.77
N LYS A 78 17.41 -9.10 12.93
CA LYS A 78 17.44 -10.33 12.11
C LYS A 78 17.26 -10.04 10.62
N ILE A 79 16.38 -9.11 10.26
CA ILE A 79 16.18 -8.71 8.86
C ILE A 79 17.44 -7.99 8.34
N LYS A 80 18.03 -7.09 9.12
CA LYS A 80 19.26 -6.35 8.75
C LYS A 80 20.45 -7.28 8.46
N ILE A 81 20.66 -8.30 9.28
CA ILE A 81 21.71 -9.32 9.05
C ILE A 81 21.52 -10.01 7.70
N ASN A 82 20.27 -10.23 7.29
CA ASN A 82 19.93 -10.86 6.01
C ASN A 82 19.99 -9.91 4.81
N LEU A 83 20.15 -8.60 5.02
CA LEU A 83 20.26 -7.61 3.94
C LEU A 83 21.62 -7.68 3.24
N GLU A 84 22.67 -8.03 3.97
CA GLU A 84 24.03 -8.13 3.45
C GLU A 84 24.11 -9.18 2.33
N ASN A 85 24.88 -8.88 1.27
CA ASN A 85 25.07 -9.75 0.10
C ASN A 85 23.79 -10.11 -0.67
N GLN A 86 22.74 -9.29 -0.61
CA GLN A 86 21.52 -9.54 -1.33
C GLN A 86 21.64 -9.14 -2.81
N LYS A 87 21.36 -10.07 -3.72
CA LYS A 87 21.19 -9.78 -5.15
C LYS A 87 19.79 -9.20 -5.39
N ILE A 88 19.71 -7.91 -5.74
CA ILE A 88 18.45 -7.19 -5.97
C ILE A 88 18.19 -7.11 -7.47
N LYS A 89 16.98 -7.47 -7.89
CA LYS A 89 16.50 -7.29 -9.26
C LYS A 89 15.79 -5.92 -9.39
N LYS A 90 15.93 -5.29 -10.54
CA LYS A 90 15.17 -4.08 -10.85
C LYS A 90 13.81 -4.47 -11.43
N TYR A 91 12.74 -4.03 -10.78
CA TYR A 91 11.35 -4.27 -11.20
C TYR A 91 10.67 -2.95 -11.60
N GLU A 92 11.17 -2.31 -12.67
CA GLU A 92 10.72 -0.97 -13.08
C GLU A 92 9.21 -0.91 -13.33
N LYS A 93 8.66 -1.89 -14.05
CA LYS A 93 7.21 -1.96 -14.31
C LYS A 93 6.39 -2.12 -13.02
N LEU A 94 6.85 -2.94 -12.08
CA LEU A 94 6.19 -3.12 -10.79
C LEU A 94 6.29 -1.87 -9.93
N ASN A 95 7.46 -1.21 -9.91
CA ASN A 95 7.67 0.04 -9.22
C ASN A 95 6.77 1.17 -9.77
N GLY A 96 6.60 1.26 -11.09
CA GLY A 96 5.67 2.20 -11.70
C GLY A 96 4.22 1.97 -11.26
N ARG A 97 3.76 0.71 -11.26
CA ARG A 97 2.43 0.34 -10.75
C ARG A 97 2.26 0.69 -9.27
N PHE A 98 3.26 0.40 -8.45
CA PHE A 98 3.24 0.74 -7.03
C PHE A 98 3.16 2.25 -6.79
N LYS A 99 3.93 3.05 -7.53
CA LYS A 99 3.88 4.52 -7.45
C LYS A 99 2.50 5.05 -7.81
N LEU A 100 1.86 4.53 -8.86
CA LEU A 100 0.51 4.91 -9.24
C LEU A 100 -0.54 4.48 -8.20
N ALA A 101 -0.43 3.27 -7.64
CA ALA A 101 -1.31 2.84 -6.55
C ALA A 101 -1.18 3.74 -5.31
N LYS A 102 0.06 4.11 -4.94
CA LYS A 102 0.33 5.06 -3.87
C LYS A 102 -0.25 6.45 -4.18
N ALA A 103 -0.10 6.93 -5.41
CA ALA A 103 -0.67 8.19 -5.87
C ALA A 103 -2.21 8.18 -5.79
N LYS A 104 -2.86 7.06 -6.16
CA LYS A 104 -4.31 6.85 -6.01
C LYS A 104 -4.75 7.01 -4.57
N LEU A 105 -4.12 6.30 -3.64
CA LEU A 105 -4.46 6.36 -2.22
C LEU A 105 -4.22 7.76 -1.63
N ASN A 106 -3.06 8.34 -1.91
CA ASN A 106 -2.71 9.67 -1.41
C ASN A 106 -3.62 10.76 -1.96
N GLY A 107 -3.96 10.72 -3.25
CA GLY A 107 -4.92 11.64 -3.86
C GLY A 107 -6.30 11.55 -3.22
N PHE A 108 -6.71 10.35 -2.80
CA PHE A 108 -8.00 10.14 -2.17
C PHE A 108 -8.02 10.52 -0.68
N PHE A 109 -6.97 10.26 0.10
CA PHE A 109 -6.99 10.39 1.55
C PHE A 109 -6.34 11.67 2.08
N LEU A 110 -5.35 12.22 1.38
CA LEU A 110 -4.59 13.36 1.89
C LEU A 110 -5.36 14.68 1.77
N LYS A 111 -5.07 15.59 2.70
CA LYS A 111 -5.45 17.00 2.58
C LYS A 111 -4.62 17.67 1.48
N LYS A 112 -5.14 18.77 0.94
CA LYS A 112 -4.52 19.47 -0.20
C LYS A 112 -3.06 19.84 0.04
N GLU A 113 -2.74 20.38 1.22
CA GLU A 113 -1.40 20.84 1.56
C GLU A 113 -0.38 19.68 1.60
N GLN A 114 -0.80 18.54 2.14
CA GLN A 114 0.01 17.32 2.17
C GLN A 114 0.20 16.72 0.77
N LEU A 115 -0.86 16.79 -0.04
CA LEU A 115 -0.82 16.32 -1.42
C LEU A 115 0.13 17.17 -2.26
N ASP A 116 0.02 18.51 -2.19
CA ASP A 116 0.86 19.45 -2.93
C ASP A 116 2.34 19.30 -2.53
N TYR A 117 2.62 18.96 -1.26
CA TYR A 117 3.98 18.68 -0.79
C TYR A 117 4.55 17.37 -1.36
N LEU A 118 3.77 16.28 -1.32
CA LEU A 118 4.23 14.96 -1.79
C LEU A 118 4.19 14.82 -3.32
N TYR A 119 3.25 15.51 -3.95
CA TYR A 119 3.01 15.52 -5.39
C TYR A 119 2.97 16.96 -5.89
N PRO A 120 4.10 17.65 -5.94
CA PRO A 120 4.15 19.00 -6.50
C PRO A 120 3.53 19.02 -7.89
N LYS A 121 2.84 20.09 -8.25
CA LYS A 121 2.21 20.21 -9.57
C LYS A 121 3.27 20.04 -10.65
N SER A 122 3.23 18.94 -11.34
CA SER A 122 4.17 18.56 -12.39
C SER A 122 3.47 17.72 -13.44
N ILE A 123 4.16 17.52 -14.56
CA ILE A 123 3.67 16.69 -15.65
C ILE A 123 3.93 15.20 -15.45
N ASN A 124 4.49 14.76 -14.30
CA ASN A 124 4.69 13.34 -14.06
C ASN A 124 3.34 12.64 -13.79
N LEU A 125 3.29 11.36 -14.13
CA LEU A 125 2.03 10.61 -14.15
C LEU A 125 1.43 10.45 -12.75
N GLU A 126 2.28 10.23 -11.75
CA GLU A 126 1.87 10.08 -10.36
C GLU A 126 1.22 11.35 -9.80
N SER A 127 1.83 12.52 -10.09
CA SER A 127 1.29 13.81 -9.66
C SER A 127 -0.06 14.09 -10.35
N LEU A 128 -0.13 13.92 -11.66
CA LEU A 128 -1.37 14.11 -12.41
C LEU A 128 -2.50 13.23 -11.86
N TYR A 129 -2.20 11.95 -11.59
CA TYR A 129 -3.20 11.01 -11.10
C TYR A 129 -3.63 11.32 -9.66
N ALA A 130 -2.72 11.68 -8.78
CA ALA A 130 -3.02 12.09 -7.42
C ALA A 130 -3.92 13.34 -7.39
N HIS A 131 -3.61 14.35 -8.22
CA HIS A 131 -4.43 15.56 -8.34
C HIS A 131 -5.78 15.30 -9.01
N ALA A 132 -5.88 14.39 -9.98
CA ALA A 132 -7.14 13.97 -10.55
C ALA A 132 -8.09 13.45 -9.46
N LEU A 133 -7.60 12.49 -8.65
CA LEU A 133 -8.37 11.87 -7.57
C LEU A 133 -8.74 12.85 -6.46
N HIS A 134 -7.82 13.72 -6.06
CA HIS A 134 -8.11 14.73 -5.05
C HIS A 134 -9.21 15.69 -5.49
N ASN A 135 -9.11 16.22 -6.71
CA ASN A 135 -10.12 17.15 -7.24
C ASN A 135 -11.46 16.45 -7.45
N TYR A 136 -11.46 15.18 -7.90
CA TYR A 136 -12.67 14.38 -7.97
C TYR A 136 -13.35 14.23 -6.60
N ARG A 137 -12.60 13.80 -5.58
CA ARG A 137 -13.12 13.64 -4.23
C ARG A 137 -13.72 14.90 -3.63
N VAL A 138 -13.16 16.07 -3.92
CA VAL A 138 -13.69 17.37 -3.42
C VAL A 138 -14.70 18.00 -4.36
N GLY A 139 -15.26 17.25 -5.32
CA GLY A 139 -16.33 17.68 -6.21
C GLY A 139 -15.91 18.63 -7.35
N LYS A 140 -14.61 18.85 -7.55
CA LYS A 140 -14.10 19.69 -8.65
C LYS A 140 -13.93 18.88 -9.94
N ILE A 141 -15.05 18.35 -10.46
CA ILE A 141 -15.07 17.37 -11.54
C ILE A 141 -14.38 17.87 -12.82
N GLU A 142 -14.62 19.11 -13.22
CA GLU A 142 -13.99 19.68 -14.43
C GLU A 142 -12.46 19.76 -14.30
N VAL A 143 -11.96 20.09 -13.12
CA VAL A 143 -10.50 20.13 -12.85
C VAL A 143 -9.94 18.72 -12.84
N ALA A 144 -10.64 17.77 -12.19
CA ALA A 144 -10.27 16.38 -12.17
C ALA A 144 -10.20 15.77 -13.58
N MET A 145 -11.17 16.14 -14.44
CA MET A 145 -11.24 15.71 -15.84
C MET A 145 -9.99 16.17 -16.63
N LYS A 146 -9.55 17.42 -16.45
CA LYS A 146 -8.34 17.94 -17.09
C LYS A 146 -7.09 17.15 -16.69
N TYR A 147 -6.98 16.73 -15.42
CA TYR A 147 -5.87 15.93 -14.94
C TYR A 147 -5.91 14.49 -15.46
N ILE A 148 -7.09 13.84 -15.45
CA ILE A 148 -7.20 12.46 -15.93
C ILE A 148 -6.98 12.35 -17.45
N ASP A 149 -7.37 13.36 -18.21
CA ASP A 149 -7.09 13.43 -19.65
C ASP A 149 -5.59 13.50 -19.94
N GLN A 150 -4.83 14.22 -19.12
CA GLN A 150 -3.37 14.24 -19.22
C GLN A 150 -2.76 12.87 -18.86
N CYS A 151 -3.32 12.16 -17.87
CA CYS A 151 -2.91 10.79 -17.55
C CYS A 151 -3.14 9.86 -18.75
N ILE A 152 -4.31 9.91 -19.37
CA ILE A 152 -4.67 9.09 -20.54
C ILE A 152 -3.79 9.42 -21.74
N LYS A 153 -3.44 10.69 -21.97
CA LYS A 153 -2.49 11.07 -23.02
C LYS A 153 -1.10 10.46 -22.83
N LYS A 154 -0.66 10.29 -21.57
CA LYS A 154 0.66 9.70 -21.26
C LYS A 154 0.65 8.17 -21.28
N ASP A 155 -0.41 7.55 -20.82
CA ASP A 155 -0.57 6.10 -20.76
C ASP A 155 -2.04 5.74 -21.05
N ASN A 156 -2.37 5.66 -22.34
CA ASN A 156 -3.73 5.35 -22.79
C ASN A 156 -4.11 3.87 -22.61
N LYS A 157 -3.13 3.02 -22.24
CA LYS A 157 -3.35 1.60 -22.00
C LYS A 157 -3.72 1.29 -20.55
N ASN A 158 -3.58 2.25 -19.65
CA ASN A 158 -3.88 2.06 -18.24
C ASN A 158 -5.40 2.04 -18.00
N PRO A 159 -5.98 0.89 -17.64
CA PRO A 159 -7.43 0.76 -17.49
C PRO A 159 -7.99 1.63 -16.37
N TYR A 160 -7.22 1.85 -15.31
CA TYR A 160 -7.66 2.64 -14.13
C TYR A 160 -7.92 4.12 -14.42
N PHE A 161 -7.28 4.67 -15.46
CA PHE A 161 -7.55 6.05 -15.87
C PHE A 161 -8.90 6.17 -16.58
N HIS A 162 -9.25 5.18 -17.39
CA HIS A 162 -10.54 5.10 -18.05
C HIS A 162 -11.66 4.78 -17.04
N GLU A 163 -11.39 3.94 -16.04
CA GLU A 163 -12.30 3.70 -14.91
C GLU A 163 -12.65 5.01 -14.22
N LEU A 164 -11.66 5.76 -13.75
CA LEU A 164 -11.87 7.02 -13.05
C LEU A 164 -12.60 8.05 -13.92
N LYS A 165 -12.23 8.15 -15.21
CA LYS A 165 -12.92 9.03 -16.15
C LYS A 165 -14.39 8.64 -16.36
N GLY A 166 -14.66 7.33 -16.49
CA GLY A 166 -16.01 6.80 -16.61
C GLY A 166 -16.86 7.11 -15.38
N GLN A 167 -16.27 6.96 -14.18
CA GLN A 167 -16.95 7.30 -12.93
C GLN A 167 -17.27 8.79 -12.83
N MET A 168 -16.34 9.67 -13.19
CA MET A 168 -16.57 11.12 -13.24
C MET A 168 -17.72 11.49 -14.18
N TYR A 169 -17.80 10.89 -15.36
CA TYR A 169 -18.89 11.08 -16.31
C TYR A 169 -20.21 10.56 -15.76
N TYR A 170 -20.21 9.39 -15.13
CA TYR A 170 -21.42 8.80 -14.55
C TYR A 170 -22.02 9.69 -13.47
N GLU A 171 -21.19 10.16 -12.54
CA GLU A 171 -21.62 11.03 -11.43
C GLU A 171 -22.04 12.43 -11.88
N SER A 172 -21.54 12.90 -13.03
CA SER A 172 -21.98 14.16 -13.65
C SER A 172 -23.19 14.00 -14.57
N GLY A 173 -23.81 12.81 -14.62
CA GLY A 173 -24.99 12.53 -15.46
C GLY A 173 -24.69 12.33 -16.95
N ASN A 174 -23.42 12.33 -17.35
CA ASN A 174 -23.02 12.13 -18.74
C ASN A 174 -22.87 10.63 -19.05
N PHE A 175 -23.98 9.91 -19.05
CA PHE A 175 -24.01 8.46 -19.17
C PHE A 175 -23.43 7.92 -20.49
N GLN A 176 -23.60 8.65 -21.59
CA GLN A 176 -23.05 8.23 -22.88
C GLN A 176 -21.52 8.18 -22.87
N ASN A 177 -20.85 9.19 -22.31
CA ASN A 177 -19.41 9.22 -22.20
C ASN A 177 -18.90 8.27 -21.09
N ALA A 178 -19.68 8.05 -20.03
CA ALA A 178 -19.39 7.03 -19.02
C ALA A 178 -19.32 5.64 -19.65
N ILE A 179 -20.33 5.25 -20.44
CA ILE A 179 -20.36 3.95 -21.14
C ILE A 179 -19.15 3.79 -22.05
N LYS A 180 -18.78 4.81 -22.85
CA LYS A 180 -17.59 4.77 -23.70
C LYS A 180 -16.32 4.54 -22.89
N SER A 181 -16.17 5.23 -21.75
CA SER A 181 -14.98 5.10 -20.89
C SER A 181 -14.90 3.71 -20.26
N PHE A 182 -16.02 3.16 -19.78
CA PHE A 182 -16.06 1.81 -19.21
C PHE A 182 -15.88 0.72 -20.29
N PHE A 183 -16.32 0.94 -21.49
CA PHE A 183 -16.05 0.02 -22.58
C PHE A 183 -14.55 -0.07 -22.89
N ILE A 184 -13.83 1.05 -22.92
CA ILE A 184 -12.38 1.07 -23.07
C ILE A 184 -11.70 0.35 -21.90
N LEU A 185 -12.17 0.55 -20.66
CA LEU A 185 -11.68 -0.18 -19.48
C LEU A 185 -11.77 -1.70 -19.68
N ILE A 186 -12.93 -2.20 -20.13
CA ILE A 186 -13.15 -3.65 -20.35
C ILE A 186 -12.19 -4.18 -21.43
N LEU A 187 -12.07 -3.49 -22.55
CA LEU A 187 -11.17 -3.89 -23.63
C LEU A 187 -9.71 -3.93 -23.18
N ARG A 188 -9.27 -2.96 -22.37
CA ARG A 188 -7.90 -2.90 -21.86
C ARG A 188 -7.61 -3.98 -20.80
N ASN A 189 -8.59 -4.29 -19.94
CA ASN A 189 -8.45 -5.40 -18.99
C ASN A 189 -8.43 -6.76 -19.69
N ALA A 190 -9.24 -6.99 -20.68
CA ALA A 190 -9.24 -8.22 -21.46
C ALA A 190 -7.86 -8.49 -22.14
N GLN A 191 -7.19 -7.43 -22.61
CA GLN A 191 -5.84 -7.52 -23.19
C GLN A 191 -4.72 -7.71 -22.14
N ALA A 192 -5.00 -7.41 -20.86
CA ALA A 192 -4.02 -7.54 -19.78
C ALA A 192 -4.04 -8.92 -19.09
N ILE A 193 -5.06 -9.74 -19.36
CA ILE A 193 -5.12 -11.14 -18.89
C ILE A 193 -4.25 -11.95 -19.87
N PRO A 194 -3.11 -12.53 -19.44
CA PRO A 194 -2.39 -13.49 -20.28
C PRO A 194 -3.34 -14.65 -20.57
N ASN A 195 -3.37 -15.13 -21.82
CA ASN A 195 -4.06 -16.36 -22.18
C ASN A 195 -3.53 -17.49 -21.29
N PHE A 196 -4.24 -17.79 -20.21
CA PHE A 196 -4.15 -19.05 -19.50
C PHE A 196 -5.13 -20.01 -20.20
N LEU A 197 -4.72 -20.52 -21.35
CA LEU A 197 -5.21 -21.75 -21.96
C LEU A 197 -4.03 -22.59 -22.40
#